data_c6aee5d12bfb46148e45b3bf57aeb1ad
#
_entry.id   c6aee5d12bfb46148e45b3bf57aeb1ad
#
_cell.length_a   1.000
_cell.length_b   1.000
_cell.length_c   1.000
_cell.angle_alpha   90.00
_cell.angle_beta   90.00
_cell.angle_gamma   90.00
#
_symmetry.space_group_name_H-M   'P 1'
#
loop_
_entity.id
_entity.type
_entity.pdbx_description
1 polymer ?
#
loop_
_entity_poly.entity_id
_entity_poly.type
_entity_poly.pdbx_seq_one_letter_code
_entity_poly.pdbx_strand_id
1 'polypeptide(L)'
;MGWAAVLVSCIGLPAPGGEKLRAGSASGAASSQAALPAPTPEQGGLASLYPGDEGIERDPRVLFVEDFETGSIEEIGARWGNIYKAENFRLTDDLHANSPGTRSIRISENGHLFTHTKGVDTLYARFYVKFHEKTGYIHHFVHLVADRTPEPWPKGGAGETPPGDAKFSTGIEPTGRWGKFPPPGVWNFYTYWHEMKTKWGSVYDGKQEPIQPGRWYCVEAMLKANSSPDKADGEQAFWVDGELYGRFGGFRWRTTDKLKINSFWLLYYNTDQPARHNNDPDPKSRVMQVWFDDIVLATEYIGPIRGKPASGKKKAVPSKSALLTPGLLLPLPGKVVFTEGFEEGPGRFQGGEVVQGGASGSKAYAFPPAGVSVWNAFSTPVAESTTLRFKLKPLGDAREVHVLIWSKKHKDNCRFTIGGLRKNEWTPVEFRAIEARVGWARTGPSLEGDVLDNLKLVFEGQPDDRVLLDDVEICR
;
A
#
# COMPACT_ATOMS: atom_id res chain seq x y z
N MET A 1 25.58 18.10 13.95
CA MET A 1 26.59 17.28 13.28
C MET A 1 26.10 17.05 11.87
N GLY A 2 26.84 17.58 10.88
CA GLY A 2 26.35 17.77 9.53
C GLY A 2 26.25 16.49 8.72
N TRP A 3 25.13 16.32 8.03
CA TRP A 3 24.92 15.31 7.00
C TRP A 3 25.31 15.91 5.65
N ALA A 4 26.39 15.40 5.06
CA ALA A 4 26.84 15.79 3.74
C ALA A 4 25.89 15.21 2.68
N ALA A 5 25.28 16.09 1.90
CA ALA A 5 24.61 15.74 0.67
C ALA A 5 25.65 15.26 -0.33
N VAL A 6 25.61 13.98 -0.70
CA VAL A 6 26.40 13.47 -1.82
C VAL A 6 25.74 13.92 -3.12
N LEU A 7 26.20 15.04 -3.64
CA LEU A 7 25.99 15.47 -5.02
C LEU A 7 26.86 14.57 -5.91
N VAL A 8 26.25 13.65 -6.63
CA VAL A 8 26.94 12.98 -7.75
C VAL A 8 26.97 13.97 -8.92
N SER A 9 28.05 14.71 -9.03
CA SER A 9 28.39 15.49 -10.21
C SER A 9 28.75 14.55 -11.35
N CYS A 10 27.92 14.47 -12.37
CA CYS A 10 28.33 13.92 -13.66
C CYS A 10 29.28 14.92 -14.33
N ILE A 11 30.59 14.60 -14.31
CA ILE A 11 31.62 15.32 -15.04
C ILE A 11 31.37 15.12 -16.54
N GLY A 12 31.16 16.21 -17.25
CA GLY A 12 31.04 16.24 -18.70
C GLY A 12 32.37 15.87 -19.36
N LEU A 13 32.39 14.87 -20.21
CA LEU A 13 33.46 14.60 -21.15
C LEU A 13 33.23 15.38 -22.44
N PRO A 14 34.25 15.91 -23.10
CA PRO A 14 34.13 16.65 -24.33
C PRO A 14 33.81 15.72 -25.49
N ALA A 15 33.02 16.20 -26.43
CA ALA A 15 32.66 15.52 -27.66
C ALA A 15 33.86 15.29 -28.55
N PRO A 16 34.10 14.10 -29.11
CA PRO A 16 35.00 13.91 -30.25
C PRO A 16 34.26 14.21 -31.53
N GLY A 17 35.03 14.82 -32.44
CA GLY A 17 34.60 15.31 -33.74
C GLY A 17 33.96 14.26 -34.65
N GLY A 18 33.15 14.75 -35.55
CA GLY A 18 32.28 13.96 -36.40
C GLY A 18 33.01 13.05 -37.39
N GLU A 19 32.50 11.83 -37.43
CA GLU A 19 32.67 10.95 -38.58
C GLU A 19 31.29 10.44 -38.99
N LYS A 20 30.89 10.77 -40.23
CA LYS A 20 29.68 10.31 -40.88
C LYS A 20 29.78 8.80 -41.08
N LEU A 21 29.21 7.99 -40.24
CA LEU A 21 28.95 6.59 -40.53
C LEU A 21 27.54 6.45 -41.16
N ARG A 22 27.57 5.87 -42.33
CA ARG A 22 26.39 5.50 -43.12
C ARG A 22 25.47 4.58 -42.32
N ALA A 23 24.17 4.88 -42.39
CA ALA A 23 23.09 4.04 -41.89
C ALA A 23 23.16 2.64 -42.55
N GLY A 24 23.65 1.70 -41.80
CA GLY A 24 23.41 0.28 -42.04
C GLY A 24 22.11 -0.08 -41.38
N SER A 25 21.07 -0.41 -42.16
CA SER A 25 19.82 -0.96 -41.66
C SER A 25 20.07 -2.35 -41.06
N ALA A 26 20.35 -2.41 -39.79
CA ALA A 26 20.20 -3.65 -39.02
C ALA A 26 18.74 -3.73 -38.59
N SER A 27 17.90 -4.38 -39.37
CA SER A 27 16.62 -4.90 -38.94
C SER A 27 16.89 -6.03 -37.95
N GLY A 28 17.16 -5.67 -36.71
CA GLY A 28 17.06 -6.57 -35.60
C GLY A 28 15.58 -6.87 -35.38
N ALA A 29 15.13 -8.04 -35.80
CA ALA A 29 13.81 -8.57 -35.52
C ALA A 29 13.63 -8.54 -33.99
N ALA A 30 12.94 -7.52 -33.49
CA ALA A 30 12.30 -7.59 -32.18
C ALA A 30 11.33 -8.78 -32.31
N SER A 31 11.60 -9.87 -31.59
CA SER A 31 10.66 -10.96 -31.45
C SER A 31 9.38 -10.37 -30.89
N SER A 32 8.35 -10.28 -31.72
CA SER A 32 7.01 -9.91 -31.29
C SER A 32 6.53 -11.02 -30.36
N GLN A 33 6.78 -10.85 -29.05
CA GLN A 33 6.15 -11.71 -28.07
C GLN A 33 4.65 -11.43 -28.15
N ALA A 34 3.88 -12.47 -28.49
CA ALA A 34 2.44 -12.39 -28.55
C ALA A 34 1.91 -11.88 -27.21
N ALA A 35 1.18 -10.77 -27.23
CA ALA A 35 0.54 -10.23 -26.03
C ALA A 35 -0.42 -11.29 -25.47
N LEU A 36 -0.20 -11.67 -24.21
CA LEU A 36 -1.11 -12.58 -23.49
C LEU A 36 -2.48 -11.91 -23.34
N PRO A 37 -3.60 -12.67 -23.40
CA PRO A 37 -4.92 -12.08 -23.20
C PRO A 37 -4.99 -11.43 -21.82
N ALA A 38 -5.41 -10.18 -21.76
CA ALA A 38 -5.60 -9.46 -20.52
C ALA A 38 -6.73 -10.11 -19.69
N PRO A 39 -6.68 -10.08 -18.35
CA PRO A 39 -7.89 -10.23 -17.58
C PRO A 39 -8.86 -9.15 -18.03
N THR A 40 -10.02 -9.56 -18.57
CA THR A 40 -10.97 -8.61 -19.16
C THR A 40 -11.58 -7.70 -18.08
N PRO A 41 -11.91 -6.44 -18.37
CA PRO A 41 -12.67 -5.57 -17.48
C PRO A 41 -14.00 -6.20 -17.03
N GLU A 42 -14.51 -7.16 -17.79
CA GLU A 42 -15.71 -7.95 -17.49
C GLU A 42 -15.56 -8.83 -16.23
N GLN A 43 -14.33 -9.20 -15.84
CA GLN A 43 -14.07 -9.89 -14.58
C GLN A 43 -14.08 -8.94 -13.37
N GLY A 44 -14.22 -7.65 -13.62
CA GLY A 44 -14.61 -6.66 -12.63
C GLY A 44 -13.55 -6.16 -11.66
N GLY A 45 -12.40 -6.82 -11.50
CA GLY A 45 -11.39 -6.45 -10.50
C GLY A 45 -11.93 -6.40 -9.05
N LEU A 46 -11.05 -6.23 -8.08
CA LEU A 46 -11.43 -6.15 -6.66
C LEU A 46 -12.37 -4.98 -6.36
N ALA A 47 -12.14 -3.81 -6.97
CA ALA A 47 -12.97 -2.62 -6.75
C ALA A 47 -14.45 -2.83 -7.12
N SER A 48 -14.77 -3.81 -7.97
CA SER A 48 -16.16 -4.14 -8.28
C SER A 48 -16.92 -4.83 -7.15
N LEU A 49 -16.19 -5.46 -6.22
CA LEU A 49 -16.74 -6.09 -5.02
C LEU A 49 -16.92 -5.09 -3.88
N TYR A 50 -16.27 -3.92 -3.97
CA TYR A 50 -16.21 -2.89 -2.94
C TYR A 50 -16.61 -1.53 -3.51
N PRO A 51 -17.92 -1.24 -3.72
CA PRO A 51 -18.38 0.03 -4.29
C PRO A 51 -17.87 1.23 -3.48
N GLY A 52 -17.15 2.14 -4.15
CA GLY A 52 -16.46 3.25 -3.49
C GLY A 52 -15.27 2.81 -2.64
N ASP A 53 -14.68 1.65 -2.92
CA ASP A 53 -13.62 0.99 -2.14
C ASP A 53 -13.98 0.75 -0.66
N GLU A 54 -15.24 0.87 -0.27
CA GLU A 54 -15.66 0.70 1.12
C GLU A 54 -15.39 -0.73 1.61
N GLY A 55 -14.43 -0.88 2.53
CA GLY A 55 -14.05 -2.17 3.09
C GLY A 55 -13.04 -2.97 2.27
N ILE A 56 -12.49 -2.41 1.17
CA ILE A 56 -11.51 -3.10 0.31
C ILE A 56 -10.23 -3.48 1.09
N GLU A 57 -9.89 -2.71 2.13
CA GLU A 57 -8.76 -2.97 3.02
C GLU A 57 -8.87 -4.30 3.79
N ARG A 58 -10.07 -4.88 3.84
CA ARG A 58 -10.34 -6.17 4.52
C ARG A 58 -10.21 -7.37 3.59
N ASP A 59 -10.10 -7.15 2.30
CA ASP A 59 -9.93 -8.26 1.35
C ASP A 59 -8.55 -8.91 1.57
N PRO A 60 -8.47 -10.24 1.74
CA PRO A 60 -7.21 -10.94 2.02
C PRO A 60 -6.17 -10.81 0.89
N ARG A 61 -6.59 -10.40 -0.29
CA ARG A 61 -5.74 -10.13 -1.45
C ARG A 61 -5.13 -8.73 -1.40
N VAL A 62 -5.69 -7.82 -0.59
CA VAL A 62 -5.20 -6.45 -0.42
C VAL A 62 -4.08 -6.42 0.60
N LEU A 63 -2.99 -5.75 0.26
CA LEU A 63 -1.76 -5.66 1.06
C LEU A 63 -1.61 -4.32 1.75
N PHE A 64 -2.15 -3.25 1.14
CA PHE A 64 -2.04 -1.89 1.63
C PHE A 64 -3.10 -1.00 0.99
N VAL A 65 -3.64 -0.06 1.75
CA VAL A 65 -4.56 0.99 1.30
C VAL A 65 -4.15 2.32 1.88
N GLU A 66 -4.21 3.38 1.07
CA GLU A 66 -4.05 4.77 1.52
C GLU A 66 -5.02 5.67 0.75
N ASP A 67 -5.97 6.25 1.47
CA ASP A 67 -7.01 7.15 0.96
C ASP A 67 -6.77 8.62 1.38
N PHE A 68 -5.72 8.88 2.14
CA PHE A 68 -5.35 10.21 2.68
C PHE A 68 -6.43 10.88 3.55
N GLU A 69 -7.47 10.17 3.96
CA GLU A 69 -8.60 10.72 4.72
C GLU A 69 -8.27 10.94 6.21
N THR A 70 -7.24 10.29 6.73
CA THR A 70 -6.88 10.36 8.14
C THR A 70 -5.43 10.80 8.35
N GLY A 71 -5.22 11.53 9.44
CA GLY A 71 -3.90 11.89 9.93
C GLY A 71 -3.31 13.18 9.32
N SER A 72 -2.16 13.52 9.86
CA SER A 72 -1.25 14.56 9.36
C SER A 72 -0.25 13.98 8.35
N ILE A 73 0.57 14.82 7.74
CA ILE A 73 1.65 14.37 6.84
C ILE A 73 2.63 13.43 7.56
N GLU A 74 2.92 13.70 8.84
CA GLU A 74 3.79 12.87 9.67
C GLU A 74 3.16 11.48 9.91
N GLU A 75 1.87 11.43 10.21
CA GLU A 75 1.14 10.18 10.44
C GLU A 75 1.01 9.37 9.16
N ILE A 76 0.80 10.02 8.00
CA ILE A 76 0.86 9.38 6.69
C ILE A 76 2.25 8.78 6.47
N GLY A 77 3.32 9.56 6.68
CA GLY A 77 4.69 9.07 6.58
C GLY A 77 4.97 7.87 7.50
N ALA A 78 4.40 7.86 8.71
CA ALA A 78 4.52 6.75 9.64
C ALA A 78 3.78 5.48 9.15
N ARG A 79 2.57 5.62 8.56
CA ARG A 79 1.83 4.50 7.97
C ARG A 79 2.57 3.88 6.76
N TRP A 80 3.18 4.73 5.95
CA TRP A 80 3.98 4.27 4.81
C TRP A 80 5.31 3.65 5.22
N GLY A 81 5.84 4.01 6.39
CA GLY A 81 7.15 3.58 6.89
C GLY A 81 8.28 4.54 6.54
N ASN A 82 8.16 5.35 5.50
CA ASN A 82 9.12 6.41 5.18
C ASN A 82 8.49 7.51 4.31
N ILE A 83 8.87 8.75 4.60
CA ILE A 83 8.56 9.94 3.81
C ILE A 83 9.84 10.77 3.59
N TYR A 84 10.06 11.20 2.36
CA TYR A 84 11.17 12.11 2.03
C TYR A 84 10.65 13.45 1.57
N LYS A 85 11.23 14.53 2.11
CA LYS A 85 10.80 15.92 1.89
C LYS A 85 9.34 16.13 2.26
N ALA A 86 8.98 15.78 3.49
CA ALA A 86 7.64 15.95 4.05
C ALA A 86 7.11 17.39 3.91
N GLU A 87 8.00 18.38 3.91
CA GLU A 87 7.69 19.79 3.69
C GLU A 87 7.08 20.08 2.30
N ASN A 88 7.24 19.21 1.32
CA ASN A 88 6.69 19.34 -0.03
C ASN A 88 5.28 18.73 -0.17
N PHE A 89 4.79 18.06 0.86
CA PHE A 89 3.48 17.41 0.87
C PHE A 89 2.42 18.34 1.46
N ARG A 90 1.21 18.30 0.88
CA ARG A 90 0.02 18.99 1.41
C ARG A 90 -1.21 18.14 1.15
N LEU A 91 -2.08 18.05 2.15
CA LEU A 91 -3.45 17.56 1.95
C LEU A 91 -4.28 18.63 1.26
N THR A 92 -5.10 18.22 0.30
CA THR A 92 -5.95 19.12 -0.51
C THR A 92 -7.34 18.51 -0.69
N ASP A 93 -8.29 19.33 -1.11
CA ASP A 93 -9.68 18.97 -1.45
C ASP A 93 -9.88 18.78 -2.96
N ASP A 94 -8.80 18.72 -3.72
CA ASP A 94 -8.83 18.45 -5.16
C ASP A 94 -8.92 16.94 -5.40
N LEU A 95 -10.08 16.45 -5.81
CA LEU A 95 -10.45 15.04 -5.86
C LEU A 95 -10.77 14.59 -7.29
N HIS A 96 -10.56 13.30 -7.58
CA HIS A 96 -11.10 12.70 -8.79
C HIS A 96 -12.62 12.47 -8.69
N ALA A 97 -13.31 12.36 -9.84
CA ALA A 97 -14.77 12.33 -9.89
C ALA A 97 -15.43 11.16 -9.11
N ASN A 98 -14.70 10.07 -8.93
CA ASN A 98 -15.18 8.87 -8.24
C ASN A 98 -14.60 8.73 -6.83
N SER A 99 -13.87 9.74 -6.32
CA SER A 99 -13.31 9.68 -4.97
C SER A 99 -14.43 9.53 -3.93
N PRO A 100 -14.35 8.54 -3.06
CA PRO A 100 -15.29 8.41 -1.95
C PRO A 100 -14.96 9.38 -0.83
N GLY A 101 -13.77 9.96 -0.85
CA GLY A 101 -13.17 10.77 0.19
C GLY A 101 -13.44 12.26 0.10
N THR A 102 -12.67 13.02 0.87
CA THR A 102 -12.71 14.49 0.98
C THR A 102 -11.33 15.12 0.81
N ARG A 103 -10.25 14.31 0.79
CA ARG A 103 -8.87 14.76 0.70
C ARG A 103 -8.07 13.89 -0.27
N SER A 104 -7.09 14.53 -0.89
CA SER A 104 -6.01 13.91 -1.63
C SER A 104 -4.68 14.47 -1.17
N ILE A 105 -3.56 13.89 -1.61
CA ILE A 105 -2.24 14.41 -1.30
C ILE A 105 -1.61 15.06 -2.52
N ARG A 106 -1.07 16.28 -2.35
CA ARG A 106 -0.27 16.96 -3.37
C ARG A 106 1.20 16.95 -2.98
N ILE A 107 2.05 16.62 -3.94
CA ILE A 107 3.50 16.72 -3.83
C ILE A 107 4.01 17.81 -4.76
N SER A 108 4.81 18.74 -4.21
CA SER A 108 5.47 19.80 -4.98
C SER A 108 6.96 19.51 -5.10
N GLU A 109 7.57 19.80 -6.26
CA GLU A 109 8.99 19.60 -6.57
C GLU A 109 9.41 18.11 -6.50
N ASN A 110 9.99 17.69 -5.38
CA ASN A 110 10.41 16.32 -5.12
C ASN A 110 9.81 15.83 -3.81
N GLY A 111 9.30 14.60 -3.81
CA GLY A 111 8.80 13.98 -2.61
C GLY A 111 8.52 12.50 -2.83
N HIS A 112 8.71 11.68 -1.81
CA HIS A 112 8.54 10.24 -1.93
C HIS A 112 7.90 9.67 -0.68
N LEU A 113 6.96 8.74 -0.89
CA LEU A 113 6.46 7.82 0.12
C LEU A 113 6.88 6.41 -0.25
N PHE A 114 7.34 5.64 0.73
CA PHE A 114 7.76 4.27 0.54
C PHE A 114 7.02 3.37 1.50
N THR A 115 6.53 2.26 0.99
CA THR A 115 5.99 1.21 1.85
C THR A 115 6.59 -0.14 1.50
N HIS A 116 6.75 -0.97 2.53
CA HIS A 116 7.16 -2.35 2.39
C HIS A 116 5.99 -3.23 2.77
N THR A 117 5.71 -4.22 1.94
CA THR A 117 4.68 -5.22 2.18
C THR A 117 5.31 -6.59 2.44
N LYS A 118 4.52 -7.57 2.84
CA LYS A 118 4.97 -8.96 2.73
C LYS A 118 5.31 -9.25 1.27
N GLY A 119 6.40 -9.97 1.03
CA GLY A 119 6.83 -10.31 -0.32
C GLY A 119 5.82 -11.21 -1.03
N VAL A 120 5.46 -10.86 -2.27
CA VAL A 120 4.52 -11.60 -3.12
C VAL A 120 5.15 -11.92 -4.47
N ASP A 121 4.59 -12.90 -5.20
CA ASP A 121 5.02 -13.21 -6.56
C ASP A 121 4.32 -12.34 -7.61
N THR A 122 3.17 -11.75 -7.26
CA THR A 122 2.44 -10.83 -8.13
C THR A 122 1.93 -9.66 -7.28
N LEU A 123 2.23 -8.44 -7.72
CA LEU A 123 1.77 -7.21 -7.11
C LEU A 123 1.03 -6.37 -8.15
N TYR A 124 -0.17 -5.96 -7.82
CA TYR A 124 -0.92 -4.91 -8.48
C TYR A 124 -0.89 -3.66 -7.61
N ALA A 125 -0.73 -2.50 -8.21
CA ALA A 125 -0.75 -1.20 -7.54
C ALA A 125 -1.65 -0.26 -8.33
N ARG A 126 -2.82 0.08 -7.79
CA ARG A 126 -3.71 1.09 -8.33
C ARG A 126 -3.54 2.40 -7.55
N PHE A 127 -3.53 3.52 -8.24
CA PHE A 127 -3.54 4.85 -7.68
C PHE A 127 -4.23 5.83 -8.63
N TYR A 128 -4.87 6.84 -8.06
CA TYR A 128 -5.33 7.98 -8.84
C TYR A 128 -4.26 9.06 -8.87
N VAL A 129 -4.12 9.74 -10.01
CA VAL A 129 -3.06 10.73 -10.21
C VAL A 129 -3.50 11.86 -11.13
N LYS A 130 -3.08 13.09 -10.78
CA LYS A 130 -3.25 14.28 -11.61
C LYS A 130 -1.97 15.10 -11.63
N PHE A 131 -1.53 15.54 -12.79
CA PHE A 131 -0.42 16.48 -12.94
C PHE A 131 -0.94 17.91 -13.06
N HIS A 132 -0.18 18.88 -12.56
CA HIS A 132 -0.50 20.29 -12.72
C HIS A 132 -0.62 20.67 -14.19
N GLU A 133 -1.54 21.60 -14.55
CA GLU A 133 -1.79 22.02 -15.94
C GLU A 133 -0.52 22.50 -16.66
N LYS A 134 0.43 23.11 -15.94
CA LYS A 134 1.72 23.55 -16.46
C LYS A 134 2.86 22.60 -16.09
N THR A 135 2.58 21.31 -15.89
CA THR A 135 3.62 20.34 -15.51
C THR A 135 4.76 20.30 -16.53
N GLY A 136 5.96 19.99 -16.06
CA GLY A 136 7.12 19.68 -16.89
C GLY A 136 7.26 18.18 -17.18
N TYR A 137 8.38 17.81 -17.82
CA TYR A 137 8.79 16.43 -17.94
C TYR A 137 9.32 15.90 -16.60
N ILE A 138 8.92 14.69 -16.24
CA ILE A 138 9.24 14.05 -14.95
C ILE A 138 10.43 13.13 -15.13
N HIS A 139 11.32 13.03 -14.14
CA HIS A 139 12.51 12.18 -14.24
C HIS A 139 12.20 10.73 -13.88
N HIS A 140 11.69 10.48 -12.69
CA HIS A 140 11.22 9.16 -12.25
C HIS A 140 9.89 9.28 -11.52
N PHE A 141 9.08 8.22 -11.63
CA PHE A 141 7.75 8.21 -11.07
C PHE A 141 7.51 6.94 -10.24
N VAL A 142 6.31 6.41 -10.19
CA VAL A 142 5.89 5.34 -9.29
C VAL A 142 6.54 4.00 -9.63
N HIS A 143 7.11 3.28 -8.64
CA HIS A 143 7.80 2.02 -8.83
C HIS A 143 7.24 0.86 -8.02
N LEU A 144 7.23 -0.33 -8.61
CA LEU A 144 7.06 -1.63 -7.97
C LEU A 144 8.44 -2.30 -7.91
N VAL A 145 8.83 -2.81 -6.73
CA VAL A 145 10.19 -3.29 -6.50
C VAL A 145 10.21 -4.62 -5.75
N ALA A 146 11.10 -5.49 -6.18
CA ALA A 146 11.57 -6.63 -5.41
C ALA A 146 12.99 -6.34 -4.95
N ASP A 147 13.23 -6.36 -3.64
CA ASP A 147 14.55 -6.14 -3.06
C ASP A 147 14.78 -7.10 -1.90
N ARG A 148 15.90 -7.82 -1.91
CA ARG A 148 16.25 -8.76 -0.83
C ARG A 148 16.47 -8.07 0.50
N THR A 149 16.97 -6.84 0.47
CA THR A 149 17.25 -6.00 1.63
C THR A 149 16.59 -4.64 1.44
N PRO A 150 15.23 -4.57 1.54
CA PRO A 150 14.53 -3.34 1.33
C PRO A 150 14.98 -2.30 2.37
N GLU A 151 15.56 -1.23 1.88
CA GLU A 151 15.95 -0.07 2.69
C GLU A 151 14.90 1.04 2.52
N PRO A 152 14.72 1.91 3.54
CA PRO A 152 13.83 3.07 3.44
C PRO A 152 14.16 3.99 2.27
N TRP A 153 15.44 4.01 1.87
CA TRP A 153 15.93 4.65 0.66
C TRP A 153 16.36 3.57 -0.32
N PRO A 154 15.60 3.38 -1.40
CA PRO A 154 16.03 2.50 -2.45
C PRO A 154 17.29 3.05 -3.08
N LYS A 155 18.39 2.32 -2.98
CA LYS A 155 19.56 2.58 -3.82
C LYS A 155 19.11 2.39 -5.26
N GLY A 156 19.13 3.47 -6.03
CA GLY A 156 18.77 3.41 -7.45
C GLY A 156 19.67 2.41 -8.18
N GLY A 157 19.11 1.74 -9.18
CA GLY A 157 19.88 0.89 -10.09
C GLY A 157 20.54 1.66 -11.23
N ALA A 158 20.55 3.00 -11.17
CA ALA A 158 21.07 3.85 -12.24
C ALA A 158 22.54 3.58 -12.52
N GLY A 159 22.85 3.18 -13.75
CA GLY A 159 24.20 2.84 -14.18
C GLY A 159 24.68 1.43 -13.83
N GLU A 160 23.81 0.57 -13.28
CA GLU A 160 24.12 -0.80 -12.88
C GLU A 160 23.03 -1.78 -13.34
N THR A 161 23.46 -3.00 -13.70
CA THR A 161 22.54 -4.11 -13.90
C THR A 161 22.37 -4.82 -12.58
N PRO A 162 21.12 -4.91 -12.02
CA PRO A 162 20.91 -5.55 -10.73
C PRO A 162 21.21 -7.04 -10.79
N PRO A 163 21.77 -7.66 -9.72
CA PRO A 163 21.89 -9.11 -9.64
C PRO A 163 20.51 -9.76 -9.59
N GLY A 164 20.34 -10.87 -10.33
CA GLY A 164 19.05 -11.57 -10.43
C GLY A 164 18.56 -12.23 -9.15
N ASP A 165 19.41 -12.32 -8.13
CA ASP A 165 19.08 -12.86 -6.81
C ASP A 165 18.84 -11.77 -5.76
N ALA A 166 19.05 -10.49 -6.10
CA ALA A 166 18.99 -9.39 -5.14
C ALA A 166 17.89 -8.37 -5.42
N LYS A 167 17.66 -8.00 -6.70
CA LYS A 167 16.74 -6.90 -7.01
C LYS A 167 16.21 -6.94 -8.44
N PHE A 168 14.96 -6.54 -8.62
CA PHE A 168 14.39 -6.08 -9.88
C PHE A 168 13.30 -5.03 -9.61
N SER A 169 13.01 -4.19 -10.60
CA SER A 169 11.98 -3.17 -10.45
C SER A 169 11.39 -2.74 -11.79
N THR A 170 10.18 -2.21 -11.75
CA THR A 170 9.59 -1.47 -12.86
C THR A 170 8.93 -0.20 -12.36
N GLY A 171 9.15 0.90 -13.06
CA GLY A 171 8.49 2.18 -12.84
C GLY A 171 7.45 2.44 -13.90
N ILE A 172 6.23 2.83 -13.49
CA ILE A 172 5.27 3.41 -14.42
C ILE A 172 5.55 4.91 -14.49
N GLU A 173 6.04 5.38 -15.63
CA GLU A 173 6.61 6.73 -15.78
C GLU A 173 6.06 7.45 -17.03
N PRO A 174 5.79 8.77 -16.93
CA PRO A 174 5.61 9.60 -18.12
C PRO A 174 6.93 9.78 -18.89
N THR A 175 6.87 9.72 -20.21
CA THR A 175 8.02 10.01 -21.09
C THR A 175 7.68 10.91 -22.23
N GLY A 176 8.49 11.93 -22.47
CA GLY A 176 8.34 12.86 -23.60
C GLY A 176 8.85 12.31 -24.94
N ARG A 177 9.57 11.17 -24.93
CA ARG A 177 10.13 10.55 -26.13
C ARG A 177 10.92 11.52 -27.00
N TRP A 178 11.95 12.16 -26.41
CA TRP A 178 12.81 13.15 -27.06
C TRP A 178 12.04 14.35 -27.61
N GLY A 179 11.01 14.80 -26.88
CA GLY A 179 10.17 15.94 -27.27
C GLY A 179 9.09 15.61 -28.30
N LYS A 180 8.88 14.32 -28.62
CA LYS A 180 7.78 13.90 -29.49
C LYS A 180 6.41 14.19 -28.88
N PHE A 181 6.29 14.08 -27.57
CA PHE A 181 5.07 14.33 -26.83
C PHE A 181 5.25 15.51 -25.88
N PRO A 182 4.22 16.38 -25.72
CA PRO A 182 4.29 17.49 -24.77
C PRO A 182 4.35 16.97 -23.33
N PRO A 183 4.86 17.77 -22.36
CA PRO A 183 4.88 17.37 -20.95
C PRO A 183 3.48 17.01 -20.43
N PRO A 184 3.38 16.00 -19.54
CA PRO A 184 4.45 15.17 -19.02
C PRO A 184 4.88 14.04 -19.96
N GLY A 185 4.20 13.81 -21.10
CA GLY A 185 4.49 12.81 -22.10
C GLY A 185 3.42 11.73 -22.20
N VAL A 186 3.82 10.48 -22.41
CA VAL A 186 2.99 9.28 -22.49
C VAL A 186 3.41 8.27 -21.44
N TRP A 187 2.48 7.41 -21.01
CA TRP A 187 2.77 6.36 -20.06
C TRP A 187 3.64 5.25 -20.64
N ASN A 188 4.66 4.82 -19.91
CA ASN A 188 5.48 3.66 -20.22
C ASN A 188 5.98 2.97 -18.94
N PHE A 189 6.58 1.78 -19.10
CA PHE A 189 7.44 1.21 -18.06
C PHE A 189 8.90 1.57 -18.28
N TYR A 190 9.60 1.79 -17.17
CA TYR A 190 11.05 1.90 -17.07
C TYR A 190 11.57 0.85 -16.10
N THR A 191 12.27 -0.16 -16.63
CA THR A 191 12.43 -1.46 -15.99
C THR A 191 13.88 -1.83 -15.81
N TYR A 192 14.23 -2.34 -14.61
CA TYR A 192 15.55 -2.86 -14.23
C TYR A 192 15.46 -4.33 -13.84
N TRP A 193 16.26 -5.20 -14.48
CA TRP A 193 16.43 -6.61 -14.13
C TRP A 193 17.77 -7.14 -14.65
N HIS A 194 18.20 -8.31 -14.21
CA HIS A 194 19.53 -8.84 -14.45
C HIS A 194 19.84 -9.21 -15.92
N GLU A 195 18.85 -9.36 -16.77
CA GLU A 195 19.04 -9.65 -18.22
C GLU A 195 18.84 -8.41 -19.11
N MET A 196 18.71 -7.22 -18.54
CA MET A 196 18.63 -6.01 -19.34
C MET A 196 19.94 -5.76 -20.09
N LYS A 197 19.83 -5.24 -21.33
CA LYS A 197 20.98 -5.11 -22.25
C LYS A 197 21.86 -3.90 -21.99
N THR A 198 21.42 -2.96 -21.19
CA THR A 198 22.12 -1.69 -20.91
C THR A 198 22.28 -1.51 -19.41
N LYS A 199 23.16 -0.58 -19.00
CA LYS A 199 23.28 -0.16 -17.59
C LYS A 199 22.14 0.73 -17.11
N TRP A 200 21.34 1.21 -18.05
CA TRP A 200 20.20 2.07 -17.81
C TRP A 200 18.94 1.26 -18.01
N GLY A 201 17.88 1.57 -17.33
CA GLY A 201 16.62 0.86 -17.41
C GLY A 201 16.12 0.70 -18.85
N SER A 202 15.40 -0.37 -19.10
CA SER A 202 14.75 -0.62 -20.39
C SER A 202 13.36 -0.05 -20.42
N VAL A 203 13.01 0.59 -21.52
CA VAL A 203 11.70 1.21 -21.73
C VAL A 203 10.76 0.23 -22.44
N TYR A 204 9.53 0.11 -21.93
CA TYR A 204 8.45 -0.66 -22.53
C TYR A 204 7.26 0.24 -22.80
N ASP A 205 7.02 0.50 -24.09
CA ASP A 205 5.98 1.42 -24.53
C ASP A 205 4.60 0.81 -24.49
N GLY A 206 3.68 1.48 -23.79
CA GLY A 206 2.26 1.21 -23.92
C GLY A 206 1.63 1.96 -25.10
N LYS A 207 0.33 2.21 -25.01
CA LYS A 207 -0.37 3.14 -25.91
C LYS A 207 0.31 4.50 -25.87
N GLN A 208 0.52 5.08 -27.05
CA GLN A 208 1.20 6.35 -27.20
C GLN A 208 0.20 7.54 -27.18
N GLU A 209 -0.65 7.55 -26.16
CA GLU A 209 -1.63 8.62 -25.93
C GLU A 209 -1.06 9.66 -24.97
N PRO A 210 -0.98 10.95 -25.36
CA PRO A 210 -0.47 12.00 -24.48
C PRO A 210 -1.30 12.14 -23.21
N ILE A 211 -0.62 12.19 -22.08
CA ILE A 211 -1.22 12.50 -20.79
C ILE A 211 -1.70 13.96 -20.83
N GLN A 212 -2.96 14.18 -20.49
CA GLN A 212 -3.54 15.52 -20.40
C GLN A 212 -3.31 16.10 -19.00
N PRO A 213 -2.49 17.15 -18.83
CA PRO A 213 -2.33 17.83 -17.56
C PRO A 213 -3.65 18.39 -17.06
N GLY A 214 -3.82 18.46 -15.74
CA GLY A 214 -5.06 18.92 -15.10
C GLY A 214 -6.16 17.86 -14.98
N ARG A 215 -6.01 16.72 -15.66
CA ARG A 215 -6.96 15.59 -15.60
C ARG A 215 -6.52 14.54 -14.58
N TRP A 216 -7.46 14.00 -13.82
CA TRP A 216 -7.27 12.81 -12.99
C TRP A 216 -7.31 11.53 -13.84
N TYR A 217 -6.43 10.61 -13.53
CA TYR A 217 -6.33 9.28 -14.12
C TYR A 217 -6.33 8.22 -13.04
N CYS A 218 -7.01 7.11 -13.28
CA CYS A 218 -6.80 5.88 -12.54
C CYS A 218 -5.69 5.09 -13.24
N VAL A 219 -4.55 4.94 -12.60
CA VAL A 219 -3.43 4.14 -13.11
C VAL A 219 -3.29 2.89 -12.28
N GLU A 220 -3.17 1.75 -12.93
CA GLU A 220 -2.86 0.49 -12.27
C GLU A 220 -1.69 -0.19 -12.96
N ALA A 221 -0.68 -0.60 -12.20
CA ALA A 221 0.48 -1.32 -12.68
C ALA A 221 0.56 -2.72 -12.03
N MET A 222 0.96 -3.71 -12.81
CA MET A 222 1.19 -5.09 -12.35
C MET A 222 2.64 -5.48 -12.62
N LEU A 223 3.25 -6.13 -11.63
CA LEU A 223 4.52 -6.81 -11.73
C LEU A 223 4.34 -8.24 -11.24
N LYS A 224 4.68 -9.23 -12.09
CA LYS A 224 4.58 -10.65 -11.79
C LYS A 224 5.93 -11.31 -11.98
N ALA A 225 6.49 -11.86 -10.92
CA ALA A 225 7.73 -12.59 -10.95
C ALA A 225 7.60 -13.88 -11.79
N ASN A 226 8.71 -14.37 -12.32
CA ASN A 226 8.77 -15.69 -12.97
C ASN A 226 8.44 -16.82 -11.98
N SER A 227 7.74 -17.83 -12.44
CA SER A 227 7.21 -18.94 -11.61
C SER A 227 8.29 -19.82 -11.00
N SER A 228 9.47 -19.86 -11.60
CA SER A 228 10.67 -20.53 -11.05
C SER A 228 11.93 -19.85 -11.57
N PRO A 229 13.10 -20.02 -10.92
CA PRO A 229 14.37 -19.38 -11.31
C PRO A 229 14.79 -19.57 -12.77
N ASP A 230 14.38 -20.69 -13.38
CA ASP A 230 14.78 -21.07 -14.73
C ASP A 230 13.78 -20.66 -15.81
N LYS A 231 12.59 -20.16 -15.43
CA LYS A 231 11.55 -19.78 -16.38
C LYS A 231 11.58 -18.30 -16.69
N ALA A 232 11.27 -17.98 -17.95
CA ALA A 232 11.09 -16.61 -18.41
C ALA A 232 9.58 -16.32 -18.66
N ASP A 233 8.75 -16.58 -17.65
CA ASP A 233 7.29 -16.41 -17.68
C ASP A 233 6.81 -15.27 -16.77
N GLY A 234 7.73 -14.41 -16.32
CA GLY A 234 7.40 -13.19 -15.62
C GLY A 234 6.78 -12.13 -16.54
N GLU A 235 5.99 -11.25 -15.97
CA GLU A 235 5.19 -10.29 -16.72
C GLU A 235 5.18 -8.91 -16.03
N GLN A 236 4.90 -7.86 -16.81
CA GLN A 236 4.46 -6.55 -16.33
C GLN A 236 3.34 -6.04 -17.23
N ALA A 237 2.37 -5.34 -16.65
CA ALA A 237 1.26 -4.75 -17.38
C ALA A 237 0.77 -3.47 -16.70
N PHE A 238 0.16 -2.57 -17.46
CA PHE A 238 -0.48 -1.41 -16.85
C PHE A 238 -1.76 -1.01 -17.58
N TRP A 239 -2.65 -0.42 -16.83
CA TRP A 239 -3.95 0.08 -17.27
C TRP A 239 -4.06 1.56 -16.91
N VAL A 240 -4.79 2.29 -17.75
CA VAL A 240 -5.17 3.67 -17.49
C VAL A 240 -6.69 3.76 -17.63
N ASP A 241 -7.36 4.27 -16.61
CA ASP A 241 -8.83 4.34 -16.51
C ASP A 241 -9.53 2.97 -16.77
N GLY A 242 -8.86 1.86 -16.39
CA GLY A 242 -9.32 0.50 -16.58
C GLY A 242 -9.07 -0.09 -17.97
N GLU A 243 -8.52 0.68 -18.92
CA GLU A 243 -8.12 0.21 -20.24
C GLU A 243 -6.67 -0.29 -20.22
N LEU A 244 -6.40 -1.46 -20.80
CA LEU A 244 -5.04 -2.00 -20.92
C LEU A 244 -4.22 -1.15 -21.88
N TYR A 245 -3.14 -0.54 -21.38
CA TYR A 245 -2.21 0.27 -22.16
C TYR A 245 -0.97 -0.49 -22.61
N GLY A 246 -0.54 -1.50 -21.83
CA GLY A 246 0.59 -2.34 -22.20
C GLY A 246 0.68 -3.59 -21.34
N ARG A 247 1.08 -4.71 -21.96
CA ARG A 247 1.39 -5.96 -21.26
C ARG A 247 2.58 -6.60 -21.94
N PHE A 248 3.59 -6.96 -21.13
CA PHE A 248 4.87 -7.48 -21.59
C PHE A 248 5.21 -8.71 -20.78
N GLY A 249 5.56 -9.79 -21.43
CA GLY A 249 5.93 -11.06 -20.82
C GLY A 249 7.32 -11.52 -21.25
N GLY A 250 7.70 -12.71 -20.80
CA GLY A 250 8.99 -13.31 -21.15
C GLY A 250 10.14 -12.84 -20.26
N PHE A 251 9.84 -12.31 -19.08
CA PHE A 251 10.86 -11.88 -18.14
C PHE A 251 11.32 -13.05 -17.26
N ARG A 252 12.60 -13.18 -17.10
CA ARG A 252 13.22 -13.88 -16.01
C ARG A 252 13.70 -12.84 -14.99
N TRP A 253 12.76 -12.36 -14.17
CA TRP A 253 13.01 -11.29 -13.20
C TRP A 253 14.04 -11.65 -12.15
N ARG A 254 14.01 -12.92 -11.71
CA ARG A 254 14.81 -13.41 -10.59
C ARG A 254 15.41 -14.78 -10.87
N THR A 255 16.55 -15.04 -10.22
CA THR A 255 17.27 -16.33 -10.26
C THR A 255 17.10 -17.12 -8.95
N THR A 256 16.21 -16.70 -8.05
CA THR A 256 15.87 -17.35 -6.78
C THR A 256 14.42 -17.11 -6.40
N ASP A 257 13.74 -18.08 -5.84
CA ASP A 257 12.37 -17.95 -5.34
C ASP A 257 12.26 -17.09 -4.05
N LYS A 258 13.40 -16.84 -3.40
CA LYS A 258 13.46 -16.00 -2.19
C LYS A 258 13.28 -14.51 -2.47
N LEU A 259 13.56 -14.07 -3.69
CA LEU A 259 13.36 -12.68 -4.08
C LEU A 259 11.89 -12.46 -4.45
N LYS A 260 11.18 -11.66 -3.65
CA LYS A 260 9.76 -11.36 -3.79
C LYS A 260 9.55 -9.87 -4.03
N ILE A 261 8.45 -9.53 -4.69
CA ILE A 261 8.01 -8.15 -4.85
C ILE A 261 7.48 -7.69 -3.49
N ASN A 262 8.14 -6.71 -2.86
CA ASN A 262 7.95 -6.37 -1.46
C ASN A 262 7.97 -4.87 -1.17
N SER A 263 8.04 -4.01 -2.19
CA SER A 263 8.08 -2.57 -2.00
C SER A 263 7.31 -1.84 -3.08
N PHE A 264 6.64 -0.77 -2.65
CA PHE A 264 5.97 0.18 -3.51
C PHE A 264 6.48 1.59 -3.19
N TRP A 265 6.88 2.33 -4.23
CA TRP A 265 7.40 3.68 -4.12
C TRP A 265 6.47 4.65 -4.83
N LEU A 266 5.79 5.48 -4.07
CA LEU A 266 5.12 6.66 -4.60
C LEU A 266 6.17 7.75 -4.81
N LEU A 267 6.91 7.61 -5.89
CA LEU A 267 8.06 8.44 -6.23
C LEU A 267 7.63 9.59 -7.13
N TYR A 268 7.95 10.83 -6.73
CA TYR A 268 7.89 12.00 -7.61
C TYR A 268 9.26 12.68 -7.58
N TYR A 269 10.08 12.32 -8.57
CA TYR A 269 11.47 12.76 -8.64
C TYR A 269 11.74 13.55 -9.90
N ASN A 270 12.18 14.79 -9.74
CA ASN A 270 12.40 15.77 -10.79
C ASN A 270 13.83 16.31 -10.77
N THR A 271 14.37 16.48 -11.95
CA THR A 271 15.65 17.16 -12.23
C THR A 271 15.51 17.93 -13.54
N ASP A 272 16.54 18.70 -13.91
CA ASP A 272 16.56 19.40 -15.20
C ASP A 272 16.80 18.45 -16.40
N GLN A 273 17.19 17.21 -16.15
CA GLN A 273 17.60 16.30 -17.22
C GLN A 273 16.45 15.98 -18.20
N PRO A 274 15.23 15.65 -17.77
CA PRO A 274 14.13 15.37 -18.71
C PRO A 274 13.75 16.57 -19.58
N ALA A 275 13.77 17.78 -19.01
CA ALA A 275 13.51 19.00 -19.78
C ALA A 275 14.57 19.20 -20.90
N ARG A 276 15.86 19.04 -20.56
CA ARG A 276 16.95 19.10 -21.55
C ARG A 276 16.85 17.99 -22.59
N HIS A 277 16.58 16.75 -22.14
CA HIS A 277 16.49 15.58 -23.02
C HIS A 277 15.32 15.67 -24.02
N ASN A 278 14.23 16.32 -23.62
CA ASN A 278 13.06 16.52 -24.47
C ASN A 278 13.02 17.88 -25.18
N ASN A 279 14.10 18.69 -25.09
CA ASN A 279 14.19 20.02 -25.67
C ASN A 279 13.00 20.92 -25.26
N ASP A 280 12.66 20.92 -23.95
CA ASP A 280 11.58 21.77 -23.42
C ASP A 280 11.90 23.25 -23.71
N PRO A 281 11.05 23.96 -24.48
CA PRO A 281 11.35 25.34 -24.87
C PRO A 281 11.26 26.32 -23.71
N ASP A 282 10.52 25.98 -22.63
CA ASP A 282 10.30 26.86 -21.50
C ASP A 282 10.27 26.10 -20.16
N PRO A 283 11.39 25.48 -19.76
CA PRO A 283 11.42 24.65 -18.53
C PRO A 283 11.23 25.46 -17.25
N LYS A 284 11.48 26.77 -17.26
CA LYS A 284 11.37 27.64 -16.07
C LYS A 284 9.91 28.03 -15.74
N SER A 285 9.00 27.92 -16.70
CA SER A 285 7.58 28.20 -16.50
C SER A 285 6.81 26.96 -15.96
N ARG A 286 7.47 25.81 -15.88
CA ARG A 286 6.85 24.57 -15.44
C ARG A 286 6.56 24.59 -13.94
N VAL A 287 5.44 24.01 -13.58
CA VAL A 287 5.00 23.84 -12.18
C VAL A 287 5.04 22.35 -11.84
N MET A 288 6.05 21.96 -11.09
CA MET A 288 6.25 20.56 -10.71
C MET A 288 5.37 20.21 -9.51
N GLN A 289 4.10 19.87 -9.81
CA GLN A 289 3.13 19.42 -8.81
C GLN A 289 2.34 18.22 -9.33
N VAL A 290 2.10 17.27 -8.45
CA VAL A 290 1.30 16.08 -8.70
C VAL A 290 0.37 15.83 -7.51
N TRP A 291 -0.83 15.35 -7.79
CA TRP A 291 -1.81 14.89 -6.79
C TRP A 291 -1.94 13.38 -6.90
N PHE A 292 -2.07 12.72 -5.76
CA PHE A 292 -2.39 11.30 -5.65
C PHE A 292 -3.57 11.09 -4.74
N ASP A 293 -4.33 10.01 -5.00
CA ASP A 293 -5.47 9.61 -4.19
C ASP A 293 -5.74 8.11 -4.32
N ASP A 294 -6.49 7.54 -3.38
CA ASP A 294 -7.08 6.20 -3.40
C ASP A 294 -6.10 5.09 -3.87
N ILE A 295 -5.00 4.92 -3.15
CA ILE A 295 -3.96 3.94 -3.44
C ILE A 295 -4.33 2.58 -2.86
N VAL A 296 -4.30 1.54 -3.69
CA VAL A 296 -4.50 0.14 -3.26
C VAL A 296 -3.39 -0.73 -3.82
N LEU A 297 -2.77 -1.56 -2.97
CA LEU A 297 -1.85 -2.62 -3.35
C LEU A 297 -2.49 -3.97 -3.12
N ALA A 298 -2.48 -4.86 -4.11
CA ALA A 298 -3.11 -6.17 -4.01
C ALA A 298 -2.35 -7.25 -4.79
N THR A 299 -2.72 -8.51 -4.60
CA THR A 299 -2.18 -9.66 -5.34
C THR A 299 -2.97 -9.99 -6.61
N GLU A 300 -4.10 -9.32 -6.81
CA GLU A 300 -4.98 -9.46 -7.98
C GLU A 300 -5.34 -8.08 -8.55
N TYR A 301 -5.83 -8.08 -9.80
CA TYR A 301 -6.30 -6.86 -10.48
C TYR A 301 -7.36 -6.13 -9.66
N ILE A 302 -7.15 -4.84 -9.45
CA ILE A 302 -7.98 -4.00 -8.58
C ILE A 302 -9.09 -3.32 -9.37
N GLY A 303 -8.74 -2.64 -10.44
CA GLY A 303 -9.63 -1.86 -11.29
C GLY A 303 -9.99 -0.48 -10.71
N PRO A 304 -10.59 0.38 -11.54
CA PRO A 304 -11.08 1.69 -11.11
C PRO A 304 -12.21 1.58 -10.08
N ILE A 305 -12.27 2.55 -9.16
CA ILE A 305 -13.37 2.68 -8.21
C ILE A 305 -14.70 2.73 -8.98
N ARG A 306 -15.64 1.86 -8.60
CA ARG A 306 -16.97 1.77 -9.19
C ARG A 306 -18.03 2.23 -8.19
N GLY A 307 -18.87 3.14 -8.66
CA GLY A 307 -20.21 3.41 -8.20
C GLY A 307 -20.42 3.80 -6.76
N LYS A 308 -20.41 5.11 -6.47
CA LYS A 308 -21.60 5.69 -5.82
C LYS A 308 -22.36 6.46 -6.90
N PRO A 309 -23.71 6.30 -7.01
CA PRO A 309 -24.49 7.17 -7.90
C PRO A 309 -24.21 8.62 -7.50
N ALA A 310 -24.07 9.51 -8.47
CA ALA A 310 -23.96 10.94 -8.25
C ALA A 310 -25.10 11.42 -7.33
N SER A 311 -24.81 11.56 -6.04
CA SER A 311 -25.72 12.23 -5.12
C SER A 311 -25.45 13.73 -5.25
N GLY A 312 -26.48 14.46 -5.70
CA GLY A 312 -26.44 15.90 -5.80
C GLY A 312 -25.91 16.56 -4.54
N LYS A 313 -25.20 17.67 -4.75
CA LYS A 313 -24.70 18.68 -3.82
C LYS A 313 -24.83 18.31 -2.33
N LYS A 314 -23.75 17.83 -1.73
CA LYS A 314 -23.67 17.60 -0.30
C LYS A 314 -23.76 18.94 0.45
N LYS A 315 -24.93 19.22 1.05
CA LYS A 315 -24.99 20.00 2.29
C LYS A 315 -24.20 19.20 3.34
N ALA A 316 -23.31 19.87 4.06
CA ALA A 316 -22.69 19.31 5.24
C ALA A 316 -23.76 18.68 6.14
N VAL A 317 -23.81 17.36 6.18
CA VAL A 317 -24.65 16.61 7.10
C VAL A 317 -23.76 16.24 8.27
N PRO A 318 -24.15 16.56 9.52
CA PRO A 318 -23.43 16.06 10.67
C PRO A 318 -23.44 14.52 10.60
N SER A 319 -22.27 13.93 10.80
CA SER A 319 -22.02 12.50 10.86
C SER A 319 -23.08 11.81 11.75
N LYS A 320 -24.11 11.27 11.14
CA LYS A 320 -24.89 10.20 11.74
C LYS A 320 -24.25 8.91 11.27
N SER A 321 -23.58 8.26 12.19
CA SER A 321 -23.20 6.86 12.10
C SER A 321 -24.31 6.08 11.41
N ALA A 322 -24.05 5.59 10.20
CA ALA A 322 -24.90 4.59 9.60
C ALA A 322 -24.73 3.33 10.45
N LEU A 323 -25.76 3.01 11.20
CA LEU A 323 -25.92 1.72 11.82
C LEU A 323 -25.67 0.65 10.75
N LEU A 324 -24.53 -0.03 10.84
CA LEU A 324 -24.34 -1.28 10.15
C LEU A 324 -25.43 -2.23 10.67
N THR A 325 -26.37 -2.55 9.80
CA THR A 325 -27.27 -3.68 10.01
C THR A 325 -26.39 -4.90 10.31
N PRO A 326 -26.63 -5.67 11.38
CA PRO A 326 -25.92 -6.91 11.61
C PRO A 326 -26.34 -7.89 10.54
N GLY A 327 -25.56 -8.00 9.49
CA GLY A 327 -25.86 -8.85 8.36
C GLY A 327 -24.61 -9.33 7.69
N LEU A 328 -24.28 -10.56 7.96
CA LEU A 328 -23.34 -11.43 7.28
C LEU A 328 -21.87 -10.98 7.33
N LEU A 329 -21.24 -11.17 8.47
CA LEU A 329 -19.91 -11.73 8.49
C LEU A 329 -20.02 -13.10 7.81
N LEU A 330 -19.57 -13.23 6.56
CA LEU A 330 -19.35 -14.55 6.00
C LEU A 330 -18.33 -15.21 6.93
N PRO A 331 -18.66 -16.36 7.54
CA PRO A 331 -17.70 -17.04 8.39
C PRO A 331 -16.50 -17.39 7.50
N LEU A 332 -15.33 -16.80 7.79
CA LEU A 332 -14.10 -17.40 7.34
C LEU A 332 -14.12 -18.85 7.77
N PRO A 333 -13.71 -19.82 6.93
CA PRO A 333 -13.72 -21.23 7.26
C PRO A 333 -12.65 -21.52 8.31
N GLY A 334 -12.90 -21.12 9.55
CA GLY A 334 -12.07 -21.34 10.70
C GLY A 334 -12.91 -21.94 11.82
N LYS A 335 -12.41 -23.03 12.43
CA LYS A 335 -13.04 -23.60 13.60
C LYS A 335 -12.93 -22.61 14.75
N VAL A 336 -14.04 -22.12 15.28
CA VAL A 336 -14.07 -21.34 16.53
C VAL A 336 -13.52 -22.22 17.66
N VAL A 337 -12.51 -21.74 18.35
CA VAL A 337 -11.83 -22.45 19.46
C VAL A 337 -12.16 -21.86 20.82
N PHE A 338 -12.66 -20.62 20.85
CA PHE A 338 -13.09 -19.93 22.07
C PHE A 338 -14.13 -18.86 21.77
N THR A 339 -15.13 -18.74 22.62
CA THR A 339 -16.09 -17.62 22.63
C THR A 339 -16.37 -17.16 24.04
N GLU A 340 -16.60 -15.86 24.23
CA GLU A 340 -17.08 -15.27 25.50
C GLU A 340 -17.90 -13.99 25.19
N GLY A 341 -19.16 -14.00 25.61
CA GLY A 341 -20.09 -12.87 25.47
C GLY A 341 -20.57 -12.30 26.82
N PHE A 342 -19.99 -12.77 27.92
CA PHE A 342 -20.21 -12.30 29.29
C PHE A 342 -21.65 -12.37 29.83
N GLU A 343 -22.59 -12.98 29.11
CA GLU A 343 -24.00 -13.07 29.51
C GLU A 343 -24.21 -13.89 30.81
N GLU A 344 -23.36 -14.92 31.03
CA GLU A 344 -23.42 -15.80 32.20
C GLU A 344 -22.41 -15.37 33.29
N GLY A 345 -21.58 -14.35 33.05
CA GLY A 345 -20.59 -13.86 34.00
C GLY A 345 -19.23 -13.52 33.37
N PRO A 346 -18.18 -13.33 34.17
CA PRO A 346 -16.86 -12.91 33.65
C PRO A 346 -16.10 -14.04 32.93
N GLY A 347 -16.64 -15.25 32.86
CA GLY A 347 -15.93 -16.40 32.35
C GLY A 347 -14.60 -16.61 33.09
N ARG A 348 -13.49 -16.69 32.31
CA ARG A 348 -12.12 -16.74 32.86
C ARG A 348 -11.37 -15.40 32.82
N PHE A 349 -12.07 -14.33 32.44
CA PHE A 349 -11.48 -13.00 32.42
C PHE A 349 -11.30 -12.43 33.83
N GLN A 350 -10.18 -11.72 34.04
CA GLN A 350 -9.82 -11.10 35.30
C GLN A 350 -9.37 -9.65 35.09
N GLY A 351 -9.58 -8.79 36.06
CA GLY A 351 -9.14 -7.39 36.03
C GLY A 351 -10.24 -6.39 35.73
N GLY A 352 -11.50 -6.83 35.73
CA GLY A 352 -12.68 -5.97 35.52
C GLY A 352 -13.94 -6.57 36.09
N GLU A 353 -15.10 -6.15 35.63
CA GLU A 353 -16.41 -6.55 36.08
C GLU A 353 -17.45 -6.64 34.96
N VAL A 354 -18.45 -7.50 35.13
CA VAL A 354 -19.56 -7.60 34.17
C VAL A 354 -20.55 -6.46 34.43
N VAL A 355 -20.92 -5.73 33.35
CA VAL A 355 -21.86 -4.62 33.42
C VAL A 355 -22.98 -4.79 32.38
N GLN A 356 -24.07 -4.02 32.53
CA GLN A 356 -25.14 -3.97 31.53
C GLN A 356 -24.72 -3.15 30.31
N GLY A 357 -25.30 -3.42 29.16
CA GLY A 357 -25.06 -2.66 27.93
C GLY A 357 -24.09 -3.30 26.98
N GLY A 358 -24.21 -4.61 26.75
CA GLY A 358 -23.44 -5.37 25.78
C GLY A 358 -23.64 -4.89 24.33
N ALA A 359 -22.79 -5.36 23.43
CA ALA A 359 -22.81 -5.03 22.02
C ALA A 359 -23.83 -5.89 21.25
N SER A 360 -23.86 -7.19 21.53
CA SER A 360 -24.76 -8.16 20.90
C SER A 360 -25.75 -8.77 21.89
N GLY A 361 -25.41 -8.76 23.17
CA GLY A 361 -26.23 -9.24 24.26
C GLY A 361 -26.65 -8.15 25.24
N SER A 362 -26.99 -8.54 26.46
CA SER A 362 -27.35 -7.60 27.52
C SER A 362 -26.17 -7.13 28.36
N LYS A 363 -25.06 -7.85 28.37
CA LYS A 363 -23.91 -7.61 29.25
C LYS A 363 -22.59 -7.47 28.46
N ALA A 364 -21.62 -6.84 29.09
CA ALA A 364 -20.24 -6.70 28.60
C ALA A 364 -19.28 -6.71 29.77
N TYR A 365 -17.98 -6.81 29.52
CA TYR A 365 -16.94 -6.78 30.52
C TYR A 365 -16.25 -5.41 30.56
N ALA A 366 -16.42 -4.65 31.64
CA ALA A 366 -15.79 -3.35 31.86
C ALA A 366 -14.43 -3.54 32.52
N PHE A 367 -13.36 -2.98 31.91
CA PHE A 367 -12.02 -3.06 32.46
C PHE A 367 -11.34 -1.68 32.58
N PRO A 368 -10.48 -1.49 33.63
CA PRO A 368 -9.72 -0.27 33.85
C PRO A 368 -8.46 -0.20 32.98
N PRO A 369 -7.68 0.92 33.01
CA PRO A 369 -6.40 1.04 32.30
C PRO A 369 -5.39 -0.08 32.59
N ALA A 370 -5.36 -0.60 33.83
CA ALA A 370 -4.52 -1.73 34.19
C ALA A 370 -4.85 -3.02 33.41
N GLY A 371 -6.01 -3.04 32.79
CA GLY A 371 -6.41 -4.00 31.78
C GLY A 371 -7.20 -5.20 32.32
N VAL A 372 -7.60 -6.01 31.35
CA VAL A 372 -8.25 -7.31 31.53
C VAL A 372 -7.35 -8.39 30.97
N SER A 373 -7.36 -9.57 31.58
CA SER A 373 -6.59 -10.70 31.08
C SER A 373 -7.36 -12.03 31.19
N VAL A 374 -7.04 -12.93 30.28
CA VAL A 374 -7.49 -14.33 30.31
C VAL A 374 -6.31 -15.25 30.01
N TRP A 375 -6.18 -16.33 30.81
CA TRP A 375 -5.11 -17.31 30.73
C TRP A 375 -5.66 -18.72 30.72
N ASN A 376 -5.12 -19.57 29.82
CA ASN A 376 -5.44 -21.00 29.74
C ASN A 376 -6.95 -21.31 29.59
N ALA A 377 -7.72 -20.36 29.05
CA ALA A 377 -9.12 -20.57 28.70
C ALA A 377 -9.26 -21.26 27.34
N PHE A 378 -8.24 -21.11 26.51
CA PHE A 378 -8.09 -21.69 25.19
C PHE A 378 -6.64 -22.09 24.96
N SER A 379 -6.38 -22.86 23.92
CA SER A 379 -5.03 -23.17 23.47
C SER A 379 -5.08 -23.56 21.99
N THR A 380 -4.45 -22.77 21.14
CA THR A 380 -4.40 -23.03 19.70
C THR A 380 -3.03 -22.65 19.12
N PRO A 381 -2.45 -23.50 18.23
CA PRO A 381 -1.27 -23.11 17.49
C PRO A 381 -1.55 -21.86 16.65
N VAL A 382 -0.62 -20.91 16.65
CA VAL A 382 -0.72 -19.70 15.85
C VAL A 382 -0.29 -19.98 14.41
N ALA A 383 -1.22 -19.86 13.49
CA ALA A 383 -1.04 -19.95 12.05
C ALA A 383 -1.57 -18.67 11.38
N GLU A 384 -1.38 -18.53 10.08
CA GLU A 384 -1.92 -17.38 9.32
C GLU A 384 -3.44 -17.20 9.44
N SER A 385 -4.18 -18.32 9.63
CA SER A 385 -5.63 -18.34 9.81
C SER A 385 -6.08 -18.02 11.24
N THR A 386 -5.16 -17.97 12.23
CA THR A 386 -5.54 -17.74 13.62
C THR A 386 -5.96 -16.29 13.83
N THR A 387 -7.26 -16.06 14.06
CA THR A 387 -7.89 -14.74 14.11
C THR A 387 -8.52 -14.51 15.50
N LEU A 388 -8.38 -13.28 16.00
CA LEU A 388 -9.05 -12.79 17.20
C LEU A 388 -10.11 -11.78 16.79
N ARG A 389 -11.31 -11.90 17.34
CA ARG A 389 -12.44 -10.98 17.13
C ARG A 389 -13.02 -10.58 18.46
N PHE A 390 -13.39 -9.34 18.61
CA PHE A 390 -14.13 -8.82 19.76
C PHE A 390 -14.66 -7.42 19.48
N LYS A 391 -15.43 -6.86 20.41
CA LYS A 391 -15.91 -5.49 20.31
C LYS A 391 -15.42 -4.68 21.51
N LEU A 392 -15.05 -3.41 21.26
CA LEU A 392 -14.60 -2.46 22.28
C LEU A 392 -15.47 -1.21 22.29
N LYS A 393 -15.75 -0.68 23.48
CA LYS A 393 -16.46 0.58 23.66
C LYS A 393 -15.84 1.38 24.80
N PRO A 394 -15.06 2.42 24.53
CA PRO A 394 -14.56 3.32 25.56
C PRO A 394 -15.70 4.11 26.22
N LEU A 395 -15.75 4.13 27.55
CA LEU A 395 -16.66 5.01 28.29
C LEU A 395 -15.99 6.34 28.67
N GLY A 396 -14.63 6.39 28.65
CA GLY A 396 -13.77 7.53 28.83
C GLY A 396 -13.15 8.03 27.53
N ASP A 397 -12.00 8.69 27.64
CA ASP A 397 -11.28 9.30 26.51
C ASP A 397 -10.20 8.39 25.92
N ALA A 398 -10.22 7.07 26.25
CA ALA A 398 -9.30 6.09 25.67
C ALA A 398 -9.44 6.07 24.14
N ARG A 399 -8.34 6.34 23.44
CA ARG A 399 -8.27 6.37 21.97
C ARG A 399 -7.66 5.10 21.39
N GLU A 400 -6.88 4.40 22.22
CA GLU A 400 -6.17 3.19 21.85
C GLU A 400 -6.30 2.13 22.92
N VAL A 401 -6.39 0.87 22.49
CA VAL A 401 -6.29 -0.32 23.35
C VAL A 401 -5.17 -1.21 22.80
N HIS A 402 -4.30 -1.67 23.68
CA HIS A 402 -3.23 -2.57 23.33
C HIS A 402 -3.60 -4.00 23.71
N VAL A 403 -3.55 -4.88 22.75
CA VAL A 403 -3.65 -6.32 22.93
C VAL A 403 -2.24 -6.85 23.16
N LEU A 404 -2.03 -7.51 24.29
CA LEU A 404 -0.78 -8.14 24.65
C LEU A 404 -0.98 -9.66 24.70
N ILE A 405 -0.12 -10.41 24.05
CA ILE A 405 -0.10 -11.87 24.01
C ILE A 405 1.30 -12.32 24.41
N TRP A 406 1.40 -13.03 25.53
CA TRP A 406 2.68 -13.57 25.97
C TRP A 406 3.12 -14.70 25.04
N SER A 407 4.27 -14.55 24.43
CA SER A 407 4.91 -15.53 23.55
C SER A 407 5.81 -16.47 24.36
N LYS A 408 5.53 -17.74 24.33
CA LYS A 408 6.42 -18.75 24.93
C LYS A 408 7.72 -18.91 24.13
N LYS A 409 7.64 -18.73 22.82
CA LYS A 409 8.78 -18.81 21.89
C LYS A 409 9.77 -17.66 22.10
N HIS A 410 9.27 -16.43 22.26
CA HIS A 410 10.09 -15.24 22.38
C HIS A 410 10.34 -14.81 23.84
N LYS A 411 9.62 -15.39 24.81
CA LYS A 411 9.67 -15.05 26.25
C LYS A 411 9.42 -13.56 26.49
N ASP A 412 8.50 -12.97 25.72
CA ASP A 412 8.13 -11.56 25.80
C ASP A 412 6.68 -11.39 25.32
N ASN A 413 6.09 -10.22 25.58
CA ASN A 413 4.77 -9.89 25.06
C ASN A 413 4.85 -9.50 23.58
N CYS A 414 4.00 -10.11 22.78
CA CYS A 414 3.66 -9.61 21.45
C CYS A 414 2.50 -8.64 21.56
N ARG A 415 2.59 -7.51 20.89
CA ARG A 415 1.62 -6.41 20.95
C ARG A 415 0.93 -6.20 19.61
N PHE A 416 -0.38 -5.98 19.67
CA PHE A 416 -1.19 -5.40 18.63
C PHE A 416 -1.91 -4.16 19.18
N THR A 417 -1.95 -3.05 18.45
CA THR A 417 -2.57 -1.79 18.90
C THR A 417 -3.81 -1.51 18.07
N ILE A 418 -4.91 -1.26 18.76
CA ILE A 418 -6.20 -0.87 18.19
C ILE A 418 -6.36 0.61 18.46
N GLY A 419 -6.35 1.41 17.40
CA GLY A 419 -6.52 2.87 17.46
C GLY A 419 -7.86 3.32 16.91
N GLY A 420 -8.12 4.63 16.97
CA GLY A 420 -9.31 5.25 16.40
C GLY A 420 -10.60 5.00 17.17
N LEU A 421 -10.52 4.52 18.41
CA LEU A 421 -11.68 4.28 19.26
C LEU A 421 -12.42 5.59 19.58
N ARG A 422 -13.77 5.53 19.59
CA ARG A 422 -14.63 6.67 19.91
C ARG A 422 -15.42 6.42 21.19
N LYS A 423 -15.49 7.46 22.02
CA LYS A 423 -16.22 7.43 23.28
C LYS A 423 -17.67 7.03 23.07
N ASN A 424 -18.14 6.04 23.86
CA ASN A 424 -19.50 5.50 23.86
C ASN A 424 -19.94 4.81 22.56
N GLU A 425 -19.02 4.53 21.62
CA GLU A 425 -19.32 3.78 20.40
C GLU A 425 -18.70 2.39 20.45
N TRP A 426 -19.46 1.37 20.05
CA TRP A 426 -18.95 0.02 19.87
C TRP A 426 -18.11 -0.07 18.57
N THR A 427 -16.87 -0.49 18.70
CA THR A 427 -15.94 -0.70 17.59
C THR A 427 -15.68 -2.20 17.45
N PRO A 428 -16.05 -2.84 16.33
CA PRO A 428 -15.65 -4.21 16.06
C PRO A 428 -14.16 -4.28 15.76
N VAL A 429 -13.49 -5.28 16.30
CA VAL A 429 -12.06 -5.53 16.14
C VAL A 429 -11.86 -6.93 15.58
N GLU A 430 -11.08 -7.04 14.54
CA GLU A 430 -10.61 -8.31 13.98
C GLU A 430 -9.16 -8.18 13.56
N PHE A 431 -8.31 -9.11 13.97
CA PHE A 431 -6.93 -9.19 13.53
C PHE A 431 -6.39 -10.63 13.61
N ARG A 432 -5.38 -10.94 12.81
CA ARG A 432 -4.71 -12.23 12.85
C ARG A 432 -3.66 -12.23 13.96
N ALA A 433 -3.57 -13.32 14.71
CA ALA A 433 -2.60 -13.44 15.82
C ALA A 433 -1.14 -13.19 15.38
N ILE A 434 -0.82 -13.51 14.13
CA ILE A 434 0.51 -13.26 13.54
C ILE A 434 0.82 -11.76 13.32
N GLU A 435 -0.15 -10.86 13.44
CA GLU A 435 0.06 -9.41 13.31
C GLU A 435 0.59 -8.78 14.61
N ALA A 436 0.44 -9.46 15.74
CA ALA A 436 1.08 -9.04 16.98
C ALA A 436 2.61 -9.22 16.91
N ARG A 437 3.36 -8.21 17.35
CA ARG A 437 4.82 -8.13 17.27
C ARG A 437 5.45 -8.09 18.66
N VAL A 438 6.61 -8.76 18.81
CA VAL A 438 7.38 -8.76 20.05
C VAL A 438 7.81 -7.35 20.43
N GLY A 439 7.58 -6.99 21.70
CA GLY A 439 7.93 -5.69 22.26
C GLY A 439 7.05 -4.54 21.78
N TRP A 440 7.59 -3.33 21.84
CA TRP A 440 6.88 -2.09 21.45
C TRP A 440 7.15 -1.68 20.00
N ALA A 441 8.11 -2.32 19.34
CA ALA A 441 8.45 -2.03 17.96
C ALA A 441 7.50 -2.79 17.01
N ARG A 442 6.90 -2.09 16.06
CA ARG A 442 6.02 -2.68 15.02
C ARG A 442 6.72 -3.69 14.10
N THR A 443 8.05 -3.76 14.15
CA THR A 443 8.92 -4.58 13.29
C THR A 443 9.48 -5.83 13.98
N GLY A 444 9.05 -6.11 15.23
CA GLY A 444 9.50 -7.29 15.98
C GLY A 444 9.02 -8.60 15.34
N PRO A 445 9.58 -9.76 15.81
CA PRO A 445 9.10 -11.08 15.40
C PRO A 445 7.61 -11.27 15.65
N SER A 446 6.92 -12.06 14.83
CA SER A 446 5.52 -12.41 14.97
C SER A 446 5.31 -13.61 15.89
N LEU A 447 4.06 -13.86 16.30
CA LEU A 447 3.62 -15.06 17.00
C LEU A 447 3.58 -16.33 16.15
N GLU A 448 3.91 -16.27 14.86
CA GLU A 448 3.83 -17.43 13.97
C GLU A 448 4.60 -18.63 14.52
N GLY A 449 3.91 -19.79 14.57
CA GLY A 449 4.46 -21.03 15.13
C GLY A 449 4.53 -21.09 16.65
N ASP A 450 3.95 -20.11 17.36
CA ASP A 450 3.75 -20.15 18.83
C ASP A 450 2.38 -20.75 19.20
N VAL A 451 2.02 -20.73 20.47
CA VAL A 451 0.71 -21.14 20.97
C VAL A 451 0.00 -19.94 21.58
N LEU A 452 -1.20 -19.65 21.07
CA LEU A 452 -2.10 -18.66 21.65
C LEU A 452 -2.91 -19.33 22.78
N ASP A 453 -2.61 -18.97 24.03
CA ASP A 453 -3.29 -19.49 25.24
C ASP A 453 -3.56 -18.40 26.28
N ASN A 454 -3.28 -17.18 25.92
CA ASN A 454 -3.47 -16.01 26.78
C ASN A 454 -3.81 -14.77 25.96
N LEU A 455 -4.46 -13.82 26.61
CA LEU A 455 -4.81 -12.53 26.04
C LEU A 455 -4.88 -11.51 27.17
N LYS A 456 -4.29 -10.34 26.98
CA LYS A 456 -4.42 -9.19 27.88
C LYS A 456 -4.70 -7.94 27.05
N LEU A 457 -5.70 -7.14 27.49
CA LEU A 457 -5.98 -5.83 26.90
C LEU A 457 -5.68 -4.75 27.95
N VAL A 458 -4.96 -3.70 27.54
CA VAL A 458 -4.64 -2.53 28.37
C VAL A 458 -4.81 -1.26 27.56
N PHE A 459 -4.99 -0.12 28.23
CA PHE A 459 -5.04 1.18 27.59
C PHE A 459 -4.44 2.26 28.49
N GLU A 460 -4.08 3.40 27.90
CA GLU A 460 -3.67 4.58 28.67
C GLU A 460 -4.89 5.42 29.03
N GLY A 461 -5.03 5.80 30.32
CA GLY A 461 -6.19 6.57 30.80
C GLY A 461 -6.11 6.87 32.28
N GLN A 462 -7.12 7.57 32.81
CA GLN A 462 -7.26 7.85 34.23
C GLN A 462 -7.76 6.59 34.96
N PRO A 463 -7.52 6.45 36.27
CA PRO A 463 -7.92 5.24 37.04
C PRO A 463 -9.41 4.88 36.95
N ASP A 464 -10.26 5.90 36.72
CA ASP A 464 -11.71 5.74 36.59
C ASP A 464 -12.19 5.50 35.17
N ASP A 465 -11.31 5.61 34.18
CA ASP A 465 -11.66 5.27 32.80
C ASP A 465 -11.98 3.79 32.65
N ARG A 466 -12.94 3.49 31.80
CA ARG A 466 -13.34 2.11 31.49
C ARG A 466 -13.47 1.93 30.00
N VAL A 467 -13.10 0.74 29.56
CA VAL A 467 -13.41 0.22 28.23
C VAL A 467 -14.24 -1.04 28.40
N LEU A 468 -15.33 -1.13 27.63
CA LEU A 468 -16.14 -2.36 27.57
C LEU A 468 -15.57 -3.29 26.51
N LEU A 469 -15.54 -4.57 26.82
CA LEU A 469 -15.18 -5.69 25.95
C LEU A 469 -16.39 -6.63 25.81
N ASP A 470 -16.68 -7.06 24.60
CA ASP A 470 -17.75 -8.01 24.34
C ASP A 470 -17.48 -8.87 23.09
N ASP A 471 -18.26 -9.94 22.92
CA ASP A 471 -18.24 -10.85 21.76
C ASP A 471 -16.82 -11.35 21.41
N VAL A 472 -16.08 -11.85 22.40
CA VAL A 472 -14.73 -12.37 22.18
C VAL A 472 -14.79 -13.71 21.47
N GLU A 473 -14.15 -13.80 20.31
CA GLU A 473 -13.99 -15.04 19.54
C GLU A 473 -12.52 -15.25 19.15
N ILE A 474 -12.08 -16.50 19.24
CA ILE A 474 -10.80 -16.94 18.68
C ILE A 474 -11.09 -18.06 17.68
N CYS A 475 -10.62 -17.88 16.46
CA CYS A 475 -10.79 -18.81 15.35
C CYS A 475 -9.43 -19.36 14.89
N ARG A 476 -9.45 -20.58 14.34
CA ARG A 476 -8.24 -21.23 13.78
C ARG A 476 -8.45 -21.60 12.32
#